data_cf522f345fb769dbe3f6a760d5008b18
#
_entry.id   cf522f345fb769dbe3f6a760d5008b18
#
_cell.length_a   1.000
_cell.length_b   1.000
_cell.length_c   1.000
_cell.angle_alpha   90.00
_cell.angle_beta   90.00
_cell.angle_gamma   90.00
#
_symmetry.space_group_name_H-M   'P 1'
#
loop_
_entity.id
_entity.type
_entity.pdbx_description
1 polymer ?
#
loop_
_entity_poly.entity_id
_entity_poly.type
_entity_poly.pdbx_seq_one_letter_code
_entity_poly.pdbx_strand_id
1 'polypeptide(L)'
;MTGLALLAAGLITALADVLGRAAGWGALGAGPRDSDRVALTFDDGPSERTPELLGVLERHAARATFFVTAPACAAHPEWVRALVDAGHQMEAHGRWHRHALGLTPWQEWAQVRWHPRAGQEGRLLYRPPYGGHSPLTRVLAALAGRQVALWDVEGRDWTPVTASGLAASVLAQVRPGSVILLHDGPAVTPELLERLLVGLRARGLRPVSLAEMPPRRISWRQGLGRLRTSFGLSPHF
;
A
#
# COMPACT_ATOMS: atom_id res chain seq x y z
N MET A 1 -30.43 27.99 -5.49
CA MET A 1 -29.00 28.24 -5.87
C MET A 1 -28.01 27.32 -5.13
N THR A 2 -28.27 26.88 -3.91
CA THR A 2 -27.36 26.04 -3.11
C THR A 2 -27.15 24.61 -3.65
N GLY A 3 -28.18 23.95 -4.17
CA GLY A 3 -28.06 22.58 -4.69
C GLY A 3 -27.20 22.45 -5.96
N LEU A 4 -27.33 23.40 -6.88
CA LEU A 4 -26.53 23.44 -8.11
C LEU A 4 -25.04 23.70 -7.83
N ALA A 5 -24.76 24.57 -6.88
CA ALA A 5 -23.41 24.88 -6.45
C ALA A 5 -22.71 23.66 -5.78
N LEU A 6 -23.46 22.92 -4.96
CA LEU A 6 -22.96 21.69 -4.32
C LEU A 6 -22.70 20.57 -5.36
N LEU A 7 -23.58 20.41 -6.33
CA LEU A 7 -23.40 19.47 -7.43
C LEU A 7 -22.17 19.82 -8.29
N ALA A 8 -22.01 21.11 -8.63
CA ALA A 8 -20.86 21.58 -9.39
C ALA A 8 -19.55 21.36 -8.62
N ALA A 9 -19.51 21.68 -7.32
CA ALA A 9 -18.35 21.45 -6.48
C ALA A 9 -18.00 19.94 -6.40
N GLY A 10 -19.00 19.08 -6.26
CA GLY A 10 -18.83 17.61 -6.26
C GLY A 10 -18.24 17.11 -7.58
N LEU A 11 -18.75 17.58 -8.72
CA LEU A 11 -18.23 17.21 -10.05
C LEU A 11 -16.79 17.69 -10.26
N ILE A 12 -16.47 18.92 -9.87
CA ILE A 12 -15.11 19.47 -9.97
C ILE A 12 -14.14 18.65 -9.11
N THR A 13 -14.53 18.28 -7.89
CA THR A 13 -13.71 17.47 -7.00
C THR A 13 -13.48 16.07 -7.58
N ALA A 14 -14.52 15.43 -8.11
CA ALA A 14 -14.42 14.12 -8.74
C ALA A 14 -13.51 14.17 -9.99
N LEU A 15 -13.66 15.18 -10.83
CA LEU A 15 -12.80 15.37 -12.01
C LEU A 15 -11.34 15.62 -11.59
N ALA A 16 -11.11 16.47 -10.60
CA ALA A 16 -9.76 16.73 -10.06
C ALA A 16 -9.14 15.46 -9.48
N ASP A 17 -9.93 14.61 -8.82
CA ASP A 17 -9.46 13.32 -8.31
C ASP A 17 -9.07 12.37 -9.45
N VAL A 18 -9.93 12.21 -10.46
CA VAL A 18 -9.66 11.38 -11.64
C VAL A 18 -8.38 11.84 -12.35
N LEU A 19 -8.28 13.13 -12.63
CA LEU A 19 -7.09 13.70 -13.27
C LEU A 19 -5.84 13.58 -12.40
N GLY A 20 -5.94 13.82 -11.11
CA GLY A 20 -4.85 13.68 -10.16
C GLY A 20 -4.33 12.24 -10.06
N ARG A 21 -5.24 11.25 -10.04
CA ARG A 21 -4.88 9.82 -10.07
C ARG A 21 -4.22 9.44 -11.37
N ALA A 22 -4.78 9.86 -12.49
CA ALA A 22 -4.22 9.60 -13.81
C ALA A 22 -2.83 10.22 -13.99
N ALA A 23 -2.64 11.46 -13.51
CA ALA A 23 -1.34 12.14 -13.54
C ALA A 23 -0.34 11.60 -12.50
N GLY A 24 -0.77 10.74 -11.57
CA GLY A 24 0.08 10.24 -10.47
C GLY A 24 0.56 11.34 -9.52
N TRP A 25 -0.19 12.43 -9.43
CA TRP A 25 0.18 13.56 -8.58
C TRP A 25 0.21 13.19 -7.10
N GLY A 26 1.39 13.32 -6.47
CA GLY A 26 1.61 13.03 -5.06
C GLY A 26 1.50 11.55 -4.68
N ALA A 27 1.48 10.63 -5.65
CA ALA A 27 1.41 9.20 -5.40
C ALA A 27 2.62 8.45 -5.98
N LEU A 28 3.07 7.43 -5.26
CA LEU A 28 4.16 6.53 -5.61
C LEU A 28 3.59 5.12 -5.80
N GLY A 29 3.99 4.39 -6.83
CA GLY A 29 3.36 3.11 -7.11
C GLY A 29 4.23 2.02 -7.72
N ALA A 30 5.46 2.35 -8.11
CA ALA A 30 6.43 1.38 -8.60
C ALA A 30 7.84 1.94 -8.47
N GLY A 31 8.83 1.06 -8.35
CA GLY A 31 10.25 1.39 -8.35
C GLY A 31 10.88 1.40 -9.74
N PRO A 32 12.21 1.50 -9.81
CA PRO A 32 12.98 1.42 -11.03
C PRO A 32 12.82 0.07 -11.72
N ARG A 33 12.62 0.06 -13.04
CA ARG A 33 12.46 -1.17 -13.83
C ARG A 33 13.80 -1.79 -14.28
N ASP A 34 14.89 -1.10 -14.05
CA ASP A 34 16.28 -1.47 -14.34
C ASP A 34 16.99 -2.13 -13.15
N SER A 35 16.25 -2.56 -12.15
CA SER A 35 16.77 -3.26 -10.96
C SER A 35 16.13 -4.64 -10.82
N ASP A 36 16.77 -5.53 -10.07
CA ASP A 36 16.25 -6.84 -9.68
C ASP A 36 15.25 -6.79 -8.50
N ARG A 37 14.97 -5.58 -7.97
CA ARG A 37 14.22 -5.39 -6.73
C ARG A 37 12.71 -5.39 -6.95
N VAL A 38 12.00 -5.97 -5.98
CA VAL A 38 10.54 -5.95 -5.87
C VAL A 38 10.18 -5.62 -4.43
N ALA A 39 9.34 -4.60 -4.19
CA ALA A 39 8.93 -4.27 -2.84
C ALA A 39 7.77 -5.16 -2.39
N LEU A 40 7.95 -5.80 -1.23
CA LEU A 40 6.87 -6.45 -0.49
C LEU A 40 6.25 -5.46 0.48
N THR A 41 4.93 -5.36 0.46
CA THR A 41 4.21 -4.47 1.38
C THR A 41 2.99 -5.16 1.96
N PHE A 42 2.75 -4.96 3.26
CA PHE A 42 1.63 -5.51 4.00
C PHE A 42 0.82 -4.38 4.61
N ASP A 43 -0.50 -4.40 4.42
CA ASP A 43 -1.42 -3.43 5.00
C ASP A 43 -2.15 -4.03 6.23
N ASP A 44 -2.80 -3.17 7.00
CA ASP A 44 -3.71 -3.45 8.13
C ASP A 44 -3.07 -3.95 9.43
N GLY A 45 -1.81 -4.36 9.41
CA GLY A 45 -1.10 -4.88 10.57
C GLY A 45 -0.80 -3.86 11.68
N PRO A 46 -0.15 -4.35 12.74
CA PRO A 46 0.14 -5.76 13.01
C PRO A 46 -1.10 -6.54 13.46
N SER A 47 -1.08 -7.86 13.27
CA SER A 47 -2.15 -8.78 13.67
C SER A 47 -1.60 -10.02 14.36
N GLU A 48 -2.47 -10.94 14.75
CA GLU A 48 -2.07 -12.25 15.26
C GLU A 48 -1.27 -13.09 14.24
N ARG A 49 -1.31 -12.72 12.95
CA ARG A 49 -0.55 -13.37 11.87
C ARG A 49 0.84 -12.79 11.68
N THR A 50 1.13 -11.63 12.23
CA THR A 50 2.45 -10.99 12.11
C THR A 50 3.61 -11.94 12.47
N PRO A 51 3.56 -12.79 13.53
CA PRO A 51 4.64 -13.72 13.82
C PRO A 51 4.89 -14.76 12.72
N GLU A 52 3.82 -15.26 12.08
CA GLU A 52 3.92 -16.22 10.98
C GLU A 52 4.61 -15.56 9.77
N LEU A 53 4.22 -14.31 9.45
CA LEU A 53 4.84 -13.53 8.37
C LEU A 53 6.32 -13.25 8.63
N LEU A 54 6.65 -12.84 9.86
CA LEU A 54 8.04 -12.62 10.29
C LEU A 54 8.88 -13.89 10.11
N GLY A 55 8.37 -15.06 10.53
CA GLY A 55 9.06 -16.33 10.36
C GLY A 55 9.30 -16.68 8.89
N VAL A 56 8.33 -16.41 8.00
CA VAL A 56 8.50 -16.59 6.55
C VAL A 56 9.57 -15.65 6.00
N LEU A 57 9.49 -14.35 6.32
CA LEU A 57 10.44 -13.35 5.84
C LEU A 57 11.87 -13.64 6.31
N GLU A 58 12.05 -14.08 7.54
CA GLU A 58 13.34 -14.45 8.12
C GLU A 58 13.96 -15.63 7.38
N ARG A 59 13.21 -16.73 7.16
CA ARG A 59 13.72 -17.92 6.41
C ARG A 59 14.22 -17.56 5.01
N HIS A 60 13.64 -16.57 4.39
CA HIS A 60 14.02 -16.11 3.05
C HIS A 60 14.99 -14.91 3.05
N ALA A 61 15.44 -14.45 4.22
CA ALA A 61 16.26 -13.25 4.40
C ALA A 61 15.67 -12.03 3.64
N ALA A 62 14.32 -11.92 3.65
CA ALA A 62 13.58 -10.89 2.95
C ALA A 62 13.24 -9.71 3.88
N ARG A 63 13.21 -8.50 3.32
CA ARG A 63 12.70 -7.31 4.02
C ARG A 63 11.41 -6.85 3.37
N ALA A 64 10.55 -6.24 4.18
CA ALA A 64 9.23 -5.75 3.75
C ALA A 64 8.89 -4.41 4.39
N THR A 65 7.88 -3.75 3.86
CA THR A 65 7.26 -2.56 4.45
C THR A 65 5.88 -2.92 4.96
N PHE A 66 5.61 -2.62 6.22
CA PHE A 66 4.32 -2.80 6.87
C PHE A 66 3.63 -1.44 7.02
N PHE A 67 2.50 -1.27 6.35
CA PHE A 67 1.63 -0.12 6.52
C PHE A 67 0.62 -0.42 7.62
N VAL A 68 0.91 0.07 8.81
CA VAL A 68 0.19 -0.28 10.03
C VAL A 68 -0.87 0.76 10.40
N THR A 69 -1.91 0.31 11.09
CA THR A 69 -2.99 1.17 11.59
C THR A 69 -2.81 1.46 13.09
N ALA A 70 -3.37 2.60 13.56
CA ALA A 70 -3.27 2.93 14.97
C ALA A 70 -3.97 1.91 15.88
N PRO A 71 -5.18 1.40 15.55
CA PRO A 71 -5.83 0.36 16.36
C PRO A 71 -5.01 -0.93 16.45
N ALA A 72 -4.44 -1.39 15.34
CA ALA A 72 -3.62 -2.60 15.31
C ALA A 72 -2.33 -2.43 16.15
N CYS A 73 -1.66 -1.29 16.02
CA CYS A 73 -0.48 -1.00 16.85
C CYS A 73 -0.81 -0.95 18.36
N ALA A 74 -1.98 -0.45 18.72
CA ALA A 74 -2.43 -0.40 20.11
C ALA A 74 -2.82 -1.78 20.65
N ALA A 75 -3.38 -2.65 19.80
CA ALA A 75 -3.76 -4.02 20.16
C ALA A 75 -2.55 -4.94 20.29
N HIS A 76 -1.49 -4.73 19.50
CA HIS A 76 -0.33 -5.62 19.39
C HIS A 76 1.01 -4.87 19.50
N PRO A 77 1.29 -4.17 20.61
CA PRO A 77 2.53 -3.39 20.78
C PRO A 77 3.80 -4.26 20.76
N GLU A 78 3.69 -5.54 21.10
CA GLU A 78 4.78 -6.52 21.01
C GLU A 78 5.19 -6.77 19.55
N TRP A 79 4.22 -6.87 18.64
CA TRP A 79 4.50 -7.09 17.22
C TRP A 79 5.06 -5.83 16.54
N VAL A 80 4.65 -4.65 17.00
CA VAL A 80 5.28 -3.38 16.59
C VAL A 80 6.78 -3.42 16.86
N ARG A 81 7.20 -3.89 18.05
CA ARG A 81 8.63 -4.04 18.37
C ARG A 81 9.29 -5.11 17.52
N ALA A 82 8.67 -6.28 17.39
CA ALA A 82 9.21 -7.38 16.61
C ALA A 82 9.47 -7.01 15.13
N LEU A 83 8.54 -6.28 14.50
CA LEU A 83 8.72 -5.77 13.13
C LEU A 83 9.96 -4.89 13.00
N VAL A 84 10.18 -4.03 13.99
CA VAL A 84 11.32 -3.12 14.03
C VAL A 84 12.63 -3.86 14.25
N ASP A 85 12.65 -4.74 15.26
CA ASP A 85 13.85 -5.49 15.66
C ASP A 85 14.27 -6.44 14.53
N ALA A 86 13.32 -6.96 13.76
CA ALA A 86 13.57 -7.73 12.55
C ALA A 86 14.04 -6.86 11.35
N GLY A 87 14.11 -5.54 11.48
CA GLY A 87 14.61 -4.62 10.45
C GLY A 87 13.63 -4.37 9.31
N HIS A 88 12.31 -4.58 9.53
CA HIS A 88 11.29 -4.21 8.58
C HIS A 88 10.96 -2.72 8.65
N GLN A 89 10.55 -2.15 7.52
CA GLN A 89 10.08 -0.77 7.46
C GLN A 89 8.63 -0.72 7.96
N MET A 90 8.33 0.23 8.85
CA MET A 90 6.96 0.52 9.25
C MET A 90 6.53 1.90 8.77
N GLU A 91 5.33 1.97 8.18
CA GLU A 91 4.74 3.18 7.63
C GLU A 91 3.25 3.29 7.99
N ALA A 92 2.65 4.45 7.74
CA ALA A 92 1.28 4.71 8.17
C ALA A 92 0.22 4.21 7.18
N HIS A 93 -0.77 3.42 7.68
CA HIS A 93 -2.01 3.08 6.99
C HIS A 93 -3.23 3.83 7.55
N GLY A 94 -2.98 4.82 8.39
CA GLY A 94 -4.00 5.70 8.92
C GLY A 94 -4.40 5.42 10.37
N ARG A 95 -5.07 6.42 10.93
CA ARG A 95 -5.48 6.38 12.35
C ARG A 95 -6.67 5.46 12.61
N TRP A 96 -7.58 5.29 11.63
CA TRP A 96 -8.85 4.59 11.84
C TRP A 96 -9.21 3.59 10.73
N HIS A 97 -8.34 3.35 9.78
CA HIS A 97 -8.63 2.52 8.60
C HIS A 97 -9.98 2.86 7.93
N ARG A 98 -10.21 4.15 7.64
CA ARG A 98 -11.43 4.65 6.99
C ARG A 98 -11.11 5.24 5.62
N HIS A 99 -12.02 5.02 4.67
CA HIS A 99 -11.88 5.58 3.32
C HIS A 99 -11.93 7.12 3.38
N ALA A 100 -11.05 7.81 2.64
CA ALA A 100 -10.92 9.27 2.68
C ALA A 100 -12.23 10.02 2.40
N LEU A 101 -13.05 9.53 1.46
CA LEU A 101 -14.35 10.14 1.14
C LEU A 101 -15.39 10.04 2.28
N GLY A 102 -15.17 9.21 3.28
CA GLY A 102 -16.01 9.07 4.47
C GLY A 102 -15.53 9.91 5.66
N LEU A 103 -14.54 10.78 5.46
CA LEU A 103 -13.94 11.60 6.50
C LEU A 103 -14.21 13.09 6.27
N THR A 104 -14.43 13.83 7.36
CA THR A 104 -14.33 15.28 7.33
C THR A 104 -12.88 15.71 7.12
N PRO A 105 -12.59 16.92 6.61
CA PRO A 105 -11.22 17.39 6.41
C PRO A 105 -10.33 17.27 7.66
N TRP A 106 -10.89 17.52 8.86
CA TRP A 106 -10.17 17.40 10.13
C TRP A 106 -9.84 15.96 10.50
N GLN A 107 -10.77 15.04 10.24
CA GLN A 107 -10.54 13.62 10.43
C GLN A 107 -9.50 13.11 9.42
N GLU A 108 -9.58 13.53 8.17
CA GLU A 108 -8.60 13.16 7.15
C GLU A 108 -7.21 13.68 7.51
N TRP A 109 -7.09 14.92 7.98
CA TRP A 109 -5.84 15.45 8.53
C TRP A 109 -5.29 14.58 9.67
N ALA A 110 -6.13 14.24 10.65
CA ALA A 110 -5.74 13.41 11.78
C ALA A 110 -5.35 11.98 11.33
N GLN A 111 -6.02 11.43 10.30
CA GLN A 111 -5.70 10.14 9.73
C GLN A 111 -4.34 10.15 9.01
N VAL A 112 -4.10 11.14 8.18
CA VAL A 112 -2.88 11.27 7.39
C VAL A 112 -1.66 11.56 8.25
N ARG A 113 -1.79 12.44 9.26
CA ARG A 113 -0.66 12.84 10.12
C ARG A 113 -0.26 11.77 11.14
N TRP A 114 -1.12 10.80 11.42
CA TRP A 114 -0.76 9.72 12.34
C TRP A 114 0.38 8.87 11.77
N HIS A 115 1.31 8.47 12.63
CA HIS A 115 2.41 7.59 12.28
C HIS A 115 2.75 6.69 13.49
N PRO A 116 3.13 5.41 13.27
CA PRO A 116 3.44 4.47 14.36
C PRO A 116 4.67 4.87 15.19
N ARG A 117 5.53 5.72 14.64
CA ARG A 117 6.72 6.24 15.32
C ARG A 117 6.78 7.75 15.26
N ALA A 118 6.92 8.38 16.42
CA ALA A 118 7.36 9.76 16.51
C ALA A 118 8.88 9.79 16.24
N GLY A 119 9.34 10.74 15.42
CA GLY A 119 10.77 11.05 15.26
C GLY A 119 11.54 10.18 14.27
N GLN A 120 10.90 9.45 13.34
CA GLN A 120 11.62 8.84 12.23
C GLN A 120 12.16 9.90 11.28
N GLU A 121 13.47 9.84 11.00
CA GLU A 121 14.10 10.65 9.95
C GLU A 121 13.90 9.98 8.58
N GLY A 122 13.78 10.81 7.55
CA GLY A 122 13.66 10.36 6.17
C GLY A 122 12.28 10.59 5.55
N ARG A 123 12.07 9.97 4.39
CA ARG A 123 10.83 10.11 3.63
C ARG A 123 9.75 9.24 4.25
N LEU A 124 8.78 9.86 4.91
CA LEU A 124 7.63 9.18 5.47
C LEU A 124 6.62 8.83 4.38
N LEU A 125 6.07 7.62 4.44
CA LEU A 125 5.03 7.16 3.54
C LEU A 125 3.68 7.11 4.25
N TYR A 126 2.63 7.29 3.47
CA TYR A 126 1.25 7.08 3.89
C TYR A 126 0.53 6.28 2.81
N ARG A 127 -0.01 5.15 3.17
CA ARG A 127 -0.90 4.40 2.29
C ARG A 127 -2.34 4.63 2.74
N PRO A 128 -3.18 5.27 1.91
CA PRO A 128 -4.57 5.47 2.27
C PRO A 128 -5.32 4.14 2.29
N PRO A 129 -6.19 3.90 3.30
CA PRO A 129 -7.05 2.72 3.33
C PRO A 129 -7.82 2.54 2.02
N TYR A 130 -7.91 1.29 1.55
CA TYR A 130 -8.53 0.92 0.26
C TYR A 130 -7.88 1.58 -0.97
N GLY A 131 -6.68 2.15 -0.83
CA GLY A 131 -6.08 3.00 -1.87
C GLY A 131 -6.86 4.30 -2.13
N GLY A 132 -7.91 4.54 -1.33
CA GLY A 132 -8.83 5.65 -1.48
C GLY A 132 -8.22 6.98 -1.06
N HIS A 133 -7.89 7.83 -2.03
CA HIS A 133 -7.34 9.16 -1.78
C HIS A 133 -7.95 10.19 -2.72
N SER A 134 -8.14 11.38 -2.21
CA SER A 134 -8.66 12.55 -2.93
C SER A 134 -7.54 13.55 -3.20
N PRO A 135 -7.77 14.62 -3.99
CA PRO A 135 -6.85 15.74 -4.06
C PRO A 135 -6.51 16.32 -2.67
N LEU A 136 -7.48 16.36 -1.77
CA LEU A 136 -7.26 16.81 -0.40
C LEU A 136 -6.30 15.88 0.35
N THR A 137 -6.48 14.56 0.26
CA THR A 137 -5.55 13.58 0.85
C THR A 137 -4.10 13.85 0.44
N ARG A 138 -3.89 14.12 -0.86
CA ARG A 138 -2.54 14.39 -1.40
C ARG A 138 -1.94 15.69 -0.86
N VAL A 139 -2.75 16.74 -0.75
CA VAL A 139 -2.34 18.01 -0.14
C VAL A 139 -1.99 17.81 1.33
N LEU A 140 -2.88 17.16 2.09
CA LEU A 140 -2.65 16.89 3.51
C LEU A 140 -1.44 16.02 3.76
N ALA A 141 -1.20 15.01 2.91
CA ALA A 141 -0.01 14.18 2.99
C ALA A 141 1.26 15.02 2.76
N ALA A 142 1.27 15.88 1.74
CA ALA A 142 2.39 16.77 1.47
C ALA A 142 2.66 17.74 2.63
N LEU A 143 1.61 18.33 3.22
CA LEU A 143 1.72 19.21 4.39
C LEU A 143 2.23 18.46 5.64
N ALA A 144 1.92 17.17 5.77
CA ALA A 144 2.43 16.30 6.83
C ALA A 144 3.86 15.76 6.54
N GLY A 145 4.52 16.22 5.48
CA GLY A 145 5.84 15.72 5.07
C GLY A 145 5.82 14.30 4.53
N ARG A 146 4.68 13.81 4.02
CA ARG A 146 4.47 12.43 3.59
C ARG A 146 4.23 12.31 2.10
N GLN A 147 4.48 11.11 1.58
CA GLN A 147 4.09 10.75 0.22
C GLN A 147 3.07 9.60 0.24
N VAL A 148 2.06 9.72 -0.60
CA VAL A 148 1.07 8.64 -0.79
C VAL A 148 1.75 7.49 -1.51
N ALA A 149 1.81 6.32 -0.86
CA ALA A 149 2.40 5.10 -1.41
C ALA A 149 1.30 4.12 -1.83
N LEU A 150 1.28 3.78 -3.10
CA LEU A 150 0.36 2.82 -3.70
C LEU A 150 1.15 1.57 -4.15
N TRP A 151 0.54 0.75 -4.99
CA TRP A 151 1.09 -0.50 -5.51
C TRP A 151 0.79 -0.64 -7.01
N ASP A 152 1.43 -1.55 -7.69
CA ASP A 152 1.15 -1.91 -9.08
C ASP A 152 0.79 -3.40 -9.25
N VAL A 153 0.99 -4.21 -8.21
CA VAL A 153 0.56 -5.61 -8.17
C VAL A 153 -0.21 -5.87 -6.88
N GLU A 154 -1.37 -6.49 -6.99
CA GLU A 154 -2.29 -6.74 -5.89
C GLU A 154 -2.38 -8.24 -5.58
N GLY A 155 -2.10 -8.62 -4.32
CA GLY A 155 -2.12 -10.01 -3.87
C GLY A 155 -3.50 -10.63 -3.80
N ARG A 156 -4.53 -9.80 -3.53
CA ARG A 156 -5.95 -10.19 -3.39
C ARG A 156 -6.17 -11.29 -2.35
N ASP A 157 -5.36 -11.31 -1.32
CA ASP A 157 -5.31 -12.30 -0.25
C ASP A 157 -6.53 -12.28 0.69
N TRP A 158 -7.41 -11.30 0.54
CA TRP A 158 -8.73 -11.26 1.19
C TRP A 158 -9.83 -12.02 0.43
N THR A 159 -9.50 -12.60 -0.75
CA THR A 159 -10.46 -13.34 -1.57
C THR A 159 -10.44 -14.84 -1.24
N PRO A 160 -11.53 -15.59 -1.49
CA PRO A 160 -11.59 -17.04 -1.20
C PRO A 160 -10.85 -17.87 -2.27
N VAL A 161 -9.62 -17.48 -2.60
CA VAL A 161 -8.76 -18.16 -3.57
C VAL A 161 -7.60 -18.82 -2.82
N THR A 162 -7.13 -19.95 -3.29
CA THR A 162 -6.00 -20.67 -2.68
C THR A 162 -4.68 -19.89 -2.80
N ALA A 163 -3.78 -20.07 -1.85
CA ALA A 163 -2.45 -19.46 -1.88
C ALA A 163 -1.70 -19.73 -3.19
N SER A 164 -1.82 -20.93 -3.74
CA SER A 164 -1.19 -21.29 -5.03
C SER A 164 -1.77 -20.51 -6.20
N GLY A 165 -3.10 -20.34 -6.25
CA GLY A 165 -3.77 -19.56 -7.30
C GLY A 165 -3.41 -18.08 -7.22
N LEU A 166 -3.41 -17.51 -6.00
CA LEU A 166 -2.99 -16.13 -5.77
C LEU A 166 -1.52 -15.92 -6.15
N ALA A 167 -0.62 -16.84 -5.72
CA ALA A 167 0.80 -16.74 -6.05
C ALA A 167 1.04 -16.77 -7.56
N ALA A 168 0.37 -17.67 -8.30
CA ALA A 168 0.47 -17.74 -9.75
C ALA A 168 0.00 -16.42 -10.41
N SER A 169 -1.12 -15.87 -9.96
CA SER A 169 -1.65 -14.60 -10.46
C SER A 169 -0.71 -13.43 -10.19
N VAL A 170 -0.18 -13.32 -8.98
CA VAL A 170 0.78 -12.25 -8.61
C VAL A 170 2.06 -12.39 -9.43
N LEU A 171 2.66 -13.60 -9.46
CA LEU A 171 3.90 -13.83 -10.20
C LEU A 171 3.75 -13.56 -11.70
N ALA A 172 2.60 -13.80 -12.31
CA ALA A 172 2.36 -13.46 -13.72
C ALA A 172 2.41 -11.93 -13.99
N GLN A 173 2.11 -11.11 -13.00
CA GLN A 173 2.06 -9.64 -13.11
C GLN A 173 3.35 -8.96 -12.67
N VAL A 174 4.08 -9.56 -11.71
CA VAL A 174 5.29 -8.98 -11.12
C VAL A 174 6.38 -8.77 -12.16
N ARG A 175 7.01 -7.60 -12.10
CA ARG A 175 8.15 -7.17 -12.90
C ARG A 175 9.20 -6.52 -11.99
N PRO A 176 10.45 -6.36 -12.44
CA PRO A 176 11.42 -5.53 -11.72
C PRO A 176 10.81 -4.19 -11.32
N GLY A 177 11.03 -3.78 -10.08
CA GLY A 177 10.48 -2.54 -9.53
C GLY A 177 9.00 -2.60 -9.15
N SER A 178 8.32 -3.74 -9.20
CA SER A 178 6.93 -3.85 -8.73
C SER A 178 6.83 -3.63 -7.23
N VAL A 179 5.70 -3.06 -6.81
CA VAL A 179 5.27 -2.93 -5.42
C VAL A 179 4.07 -3.87 -5.23
N ILE A 180 4.26 -4.93 -4.47
CA ILE A 180 3.23 -5.94 -4.21
C ILE A 180 2.47 -5.56 -2.94
N LEU A 181 1.14 -5.48 -3.05
CA LEU A 181 0.23 -5.32 -1.92
C LEU A 181 -0.22 -6.70 -1.41
N LEU A 182 -0.03 -6.93 -0.13
CA LEU A 182 -0.57 -8.01 0.68
C LEU A 182 -1.20 -7.42 1.96
N HIS A 183 -1.86 -8.25 2.77
CA HIS A 183 -2.41 -7.84 4.07
C HIS A 183 -1.88 -8.74 5.18
N ASP A 184 -1.71 -8.17 6.36
CA ASP A 184 -1.19 -8.88 7.54
C ASP A 184 -2.21 -9.89 8.13
N GLY A 185 -3.53 -9.59 8.05
CA GLY A 185 -4.57 -10.36 8.73
C GLY A 185 -5.03 -11.69 8.09
N PRO A 186 -5.14 -11.82 6.75
CA PRO A 186 -5.74 -13.00 6.14
C PRO A 186 -4.94 -14.28 6.38
N ALA A 187 -5.64 -15.39 6.69
CA ALA A 187 -5.01 -16.67 7.02
C ALA A 187 -4.22 -17.29 5.86
N VAL A 188 -4.53 -16.91 4.62
CA VAL A 188 -3.84 -17.38 3.41
C VAL A 188 -2.50 -16.69 3.18
N THR A 189 -2.27 -15.51 3.77
CA THR A 189 -1.12 -14.66 3.45
C THR A 189 0.24 -15.29 3.80
N PRO A 190 0.43 -16.00 4.92
CA PRO A 190 1.73 -16.64 5.19
C PRO A 190 2.12 -17.69 4.14
N GLU A 191 1.19 -18.55 3.72
CA GLU A 191 1.44 -19.54 2.67
C GLU A 191 1.63 -18.87 1.30
N LEU A 192 0.83 -17.84 0.99
CA LEU A 192 0.99 -17.04 -0.22
C LEU A 192 2.38 -16.40 -0.27
N LEU A 193 2.82 -15.80 0.83
CA LEU A 193 4.13 -15.17 0.94
C LEU A 193 5.27 -16.18 0.71
N GLU A 194 5.21 -17.36 1.31
CA GLU A 194 6.21 -18.41 1.10
C GLU A 194 6.34 -18.75 -0.40
N ARG A 195 5.21 -18.98 -1.08
CA ARG A 195 5.17 -19.27 -2.51
C ARG A 195 5.68 -18.12 -3.38
N LEU A 196 5.36 -16.88 -3.01
CA LEU A 196 5.85 -15.69 -3.71
C LEU A 196 7.35 -15.56 -3.58
N LEU A 197 7.92 -15.73 -2.39
CA LEU A 197 9.36 -15.60 -2.17
C LEU A 197 10.15 -16.65 -2.95
N VAL A 198 9.67 -17.91 -3.00
CA VAL A 198 10.24 -18.96 -3.85
C VAL A 198 10.18 -18.57 -5.34
N GLY A 199 9.00 -18.14 -5.80
CA GLY A 199 8.79 -17.77 -7.20
C GLY A 199 9.58 -16.53 -7.64
N LEU A 200 9.71 -15.52 -6.78
CA LEU A 200 10.52 -14.33 -7.04
C LEU A 200 12.00 -14.69 -7.15
N ARG A 201 12.51 -15.53 -6.23
CA ARG A 201 13.90 -16.02 -6.25
C ARG A 201 14.20 -16.80 -7.53
N ALA A 202 13.29 -17.70 -7.95
CA ALA A 202 13.44 -18.46 -9.20
C ALA A 202 13.52 -17.57 -10.44
N ARG A 203 12.99 -16.34 -10.37
CA ARG A 203 13.04 -15.33 -11.44
C ARG A 203 14.19 -14.33 -11.30
N GLY A 204 15.10 -14.53 -10.33
CA GLY A 204 16.19 -13.60 -10.04
C GLY A 204 15.72 -12.27 -9.46
N LEU A 205 14.49 -12.21 -8.90
CA LEU A 205 13.95 -11.01 -8.30
C LEU A 205 14.18 -11.02 -6.78
N ARG A 206 14.62 -9.89 -6.24
CA ARG A 206 14.95 -9.73 -4.83
C ARG A 206 13.86 -8.95 -4.10
N PRO A 207 13.17 -9.58 -3.13
CA PRO A 207 12.20 -8.90 -2.28
C PRO A 207 12.89 -7.95 -1.30
N VAL A 208 12.40 -6.73 -1.22
CA VAL A 208 12.97 -5.65 -0.38
C VAL A 208 11.86 -4.78 0.23
N SER A 209 12.23 -3.91 1.18
CA SER A 209 11.37 -2.83 1.67
C SER A 209 11.32 -1.66 0.68
N LEU A 210 10.35 -0.75 0.85
CA LEU A 210 10.28 0.50 0.09
C LEU A 210 11.42 1.47 0.41
N ALA A 211 12.04 1.34 1.59
CA ALA A 211 13.24 2.11 1.92
C ALA A 211 14.42 1.72 1.03
N GLU A 212 14.56 0.43 0.72
CA GLU A 212 15.62 -0.08 -0.16
C GLU A 212 15.30 0.11 -1.65
N MET A 213 14.02 0.22 -2.00
CA MET A 213 13.55 0.50 -3.36
C MET A 213 12.60 1.70 -3.35
N PRO A 214 13.12 2.94 -3.26
CA PRO A 214 12.27 4.11 -3.24
C PRO A 214 11.36 4.15 -4.47
N PRO A 215 10.03 4.14 -4.26
CA PRO A 215 9.11 4.13 -5.36
C PRO A 215 9.15 5.46 -6.13
N ARG A 216 8.88 5.39 -7.43
CA ARG A 216 8.77 6.56 -8.32
C ARG A 216 7.33 7.03 -8.43
N ARG A 217 7.13 8.23 -8.92
CA ARG A 217 5.79 8.74 -9.24
C ARG A 217 5.11 7.80 -10.24
N ILE A 218 3.82 7.58 -10.05
CA ILE A 218 3.00 6.81 -10.98
C ILE A 218 3.01 7.53 -12.33
N SER A 219 3.28 6.80 -13.40
CA SER A 219 3.14 7.33 -14.76
C SER A 219 1.65 7.52 -15.13
N TRP A 220 1.36 8.39 -16.08
CA TRP A 220 0.01 8.57 -16.62
C TRP A 220 -0.65 7.26 -17.05
N ARG A 221 0.10 6.36 -17.71
CA ARG A 221 -0.41 5.04 -18.12
C ARG A 221 -0.80 4.16 -16.94
N GLN A 222 0.01 4.16 -15.88
CA GLN A 222 -0.29 3.42 -14.65
C GLN A 222 -1.52 4.02 -13.94
N GLY A 223 -1.63 5.35 -13.90
CA GLY A 223 -2.78 6.05 -13.35
C GLY A 223 -4.09 5.70 -14.06
N LEU A 224 -4.08 5.71 -15.39
CA LEU A 224 -5.24 5.30 -16.21
C LEU A 224 -5.59 3.82 -16.01
N GLY A 225 -4.60 2.93 -15.91
CA GLY A 225 -4.83 1.51 -15.62
C GLY A 225 -5.55 1.32 -14.30
N ARG A 226 -5.17 2.06 -13.26
CA ARG A 226 -5.82 2.03 -11.94
C ARG A 226 -7.25 2.55 -11.94
N LEU A 227 -7.54 3.59 -12.71
CA LEU A 227 -8.90 4.06 -12.86
C LEU A 227 -9.80 2.98 -13.45
N ARG A 228 -9.33 2.25 -14.45
CA ARG A 228 -10.07 1.13 -15.02
C ARG A 228 -10.37 0.03 -14.00
N THR A 229 -9.39 -0.37 -13.18
CA THR A 229 -9.59 -1.36 -12.11
C THR A 229 -10.52 -0.85 -11.02
N SER A 230 -10.38 0.40 -10.59
CA SER A 230 -11.24 1.01 -9.56
C SER A 230 -12.71 1.13 -9.97
N PHE A 231 -12.99 1.25 -11.28
CA PHE A 231 -14.35 1.31 -11.81
C PHE A 231 -14.88 -0.04 -12.38
N GLY A 232 -14.20 -1.15 -12.10
CA GLY A 232 -14.60 -2.47 -12.58
C GLY A 232 -14.51 -2.64 -14.11
N LEU A 233 -13.79 -1.75 -14.79
CA LEU A 233 -13.63 -1.73 -16.26
C LEU A 233 -12.43 -2.57 -16.75
N SER A 234 -11.86 -3.40 -15.89
CA SER A 234 -10.81 -4.34 -16.32
C SER A 234 -11.45 -5.46 -17.13
N PRO A 235 -10.94 -5.80 -18.31
CA PRO A 235 -11.31 -7.02 -18.96
C PRO A 235 -10.97 -8.19 -18.05
N HIS A 236 -11.96 -9.02 -17.74
CA HIS A 236 -11.74 -10.31 -17.13
C HIS A 236 -10.90 -11.15 -18.10
N PHE A 237 -9.63 -11.39 -17.75
CA PHE A 237 -8.81 -12.43 -18.33
C PHE A 237 -8.49 -13.48 -17.25
#